data_4b35bd9a0efd8092aa0165e7865124fa
#
_entry.id   4b35bd9a0efd8092aa0165e7865124fa
#
_cell.length_a   1.000
_cell.length_b   1.000
_cell.length_c   1.000
_cell.angle_alpha   90.00
_cell.angle_beta   90.00
_cell.angle_gamma   90.00
#
_symmetry.space_group_name_H-M   'P 1'
#
loop_
_entity.id
_entity.type
_entity.pdbx_description
1 polymer ?
#
loop_
_entity_poly.entity_id
_entity_poly.type
_entity_poly.pdbx_seq_one_letter_code
_entity_poly.pdbx_strand_id
1 'polypeptide(L)'
;MDSGKKTINHVEIRKILPVQDGYRMPGEYEPHRGCILIWPERPGSWRNGAREAKKAFADVIRAIAKSEEVYLAASGKTFSEAEKLAQRLQTDEALYPIRVFTAETDDAWARDVGPTFVTDGQEVRGINWEFNAWGGTEDGLYASWEKDNRFAPFFCEKEGYTWYDARPFVLEGGSVHSDGEGTVMVTESCLLSKGRNPDLTKEEITEKLKAYLGAEKVLWLPRGIYMDETNEHVDNVCAFLKPGEVILAWTDNREDPQYPLS
;
A
#
# COMPACT_ATOMS: atom_id res chain seq x y z
N MET A 1 28.03 -13.02 -29.90
CA MET A 1 26.97 -12.00 -30.11
C MET A 1 25.66 -12.71 -29.87
N ASP A 2 25.24 -12.73 -28.63
CA ASP A 2 23.98 -13.34 -28.23
C ASP A 2 22.99 -12.20 -27.92
N SER A 3 22.07 -11.98 -28.87
CA SER A 3 21.05 -10.98 -28.76
C SER A 3 19.97 -11.52 -27.81
N GLY A 4 20.12 -11.24 -26.51
CA GLY A 4 19.07 -11.51 -25.55
C GLY A 4 17.75 -10.87 -25.98
N LYS A 5 16.86 -11.66 -26.56
CA LYS A 5 15.47 -11.32 -26.76
C LYS A 5 14.86 -11.07 -25.36
N LYS A 6 14.67 -9.81 -25.00
CA LYS A 6 13.76 -9.47 -23.90
C LYS A 6 12.39 -10.02 -24.30
N THR A 7 11.99 -11.08 -23.65
CA THR A 7 10.59 -11.57 -23.72
C THR A 7 9.76 -10.42 -23.16
N ILE A 8 8.95 -9.78 -24.00
CA ILE A 8 7.93 -8.84 -23.57
C ILE A 8 6.90 -9.72 -22.87
N ASN A 9 6.96 -9.78 -21.54
CA ASN A 9 5.88 -10.36 -20.77
C ASN A 9 4.64 -9.50 -21.04
N HIS A 10 3.65 -10.09 -21.70
CA HIS A 10 2.36 -9.45 -21.88
C HIS A 10 1.75 -9.29 -20.47
N VAL A 11 1.71 -8.06 -19.99
CA VAL A 11 0.97 -7.71 -18.78
C VAL A 11 -0.51 -7.98 -19.07
N GLU A 12 -1.14 -8.80 -18.25
CA GLU A 12 -2.53 -9.19 -18.41
C GLU A 12 -3.38 -8.59 -17.29
N ILE A 13 -4.54 -8.02 -17.67
CA ILE A 13 -5.58 -7.66 -16.70
C ILE A 13 -6.48 -8.89 -16.54
N ARG A 14 -6.49 -9.48 -15.35
CA ARG A 14 -7.29 -10.67 -15.08
C ARG A 14 -8.76 -10.30 -14.88
N LYS A 15 -9.64 -11.09 -15.49
CA LYS A 15 -11.11 -10.93 -15.41
C LYS A 15 -11.75 -11.80 -14.34
N ILE A 16 -11.01 -12.76 -13.80
CA ILE A 16 -11.45 -13.65 -12.72
C ILE A 16 -10.89 -13.13 -11.39
N LEU A 17 -11.47 -13.57 -10.27
CA LEU A 17 -11.07 -13.11 -8.94
C LEU A 17 -9.77 -13.82 -8.49
N PRO A 18 -8.90 -13.16 -7.71
CA PRO A 18 -7.67 -13.76 -7.19
C PRO A 18 -7.87 -15.13 -6.52
N VAL A 19 -8.91 -15.26 -5.67
CA VAL A 19 -9.21 -16.53 -5.00
C VAL A 19 -9.51 -17.68 -5.96
N GLN A 20 -10.10 -17.39 -7.14
CA GLN A 20 -10.38 -18.40 -8.17
C GLN A 20 -9.12 -18.86 -8.89
N ASP A 21 -8.09 -18.01 -8.92
CA ASP A 21 -6.75 -18.34 -9.43
C ASP A 21 -5.85 -18.96 -8.34
N GLY A 22 -6.34 -19.11 -7.09
CA GLY A 22 -5.57 -19.66 -5.97
C GLY A 22 -4.61 -18.66 -5.29
N TYR A 23 -4.83 -17.36 -5.48
CA TYR A 23 -4.00 -16.30 -4.91
C TYR A 23 -4.53 -15.84 -3.57
N ARG A 24 -3.60 -15.51 -2.65
CA ARG A 24 -3.87 -14.92 -1.34
C ARG A 24 -2.98 -13.69 -1.09
N MET A 25 -3.40 -12.80 -0.22
CA MET A 25 -2.56 -11.72 0.30
C MET A 25 -1.57 -12.31 1.32
N PRO A 26 -0.24 -12.15 1.12
CA PRO A 26 0.76 -12.61 2.08
C PRO A 26 0.75 -11.76 3.35
N GLY A 27 1.33 -12.30 4.43
CA GLY A 27 1.61 -11.52 5.64
C GLY A 27 2.80 -10.58 5.43
N GLU A 28 2.82 -9.44 6.13
CA GLU A 28 3.91 -8.44 6.03
C GLU A 28 5.28 -8.99 6.44
N TYR A 29 5.31 -10.05 7.23
CA TYR A 29 6.54 -10.73 7.69
C TYR A 29 7.03 -11.83 6.73
N GLU A 30 6.31 -12.14 5.64
CA GLU A 30 6.77 -13.05 4.60
C GLU A 30 7.92 -12.38 3.79
N PRO A 31 8.79 -13.15 3.14
CA PRO A 31 9.91 -12.59 2.39
C PRO A 31 9.46 -11.59 1.32
N HIS A 32 10.05 -10.40 1.32
CA HIS A 32 9.82 -9.37 0.34
C HIS A 32 10.83 -9.43 -0.80
N ARG A 33 10.39 -9.09 -2.02
CA ARG A 33 11.28 -8.81 -3.13
C ARG A 33 11.84 -7.40 -3.05
N GLY A 34 11.03 -6.46 -2.58
CA GLY A 34 11.41 -5.06 -2.46
C GLY A 34 10.27 -4.18 -1.98
N CYS A 35 10.59 -2.92 -1.67
CA CYS A 35 9.64 -1.91 -1.22
C CYS A 35 9.42 -0.83 -2.28
N ILE A 36 8.17 -0.38 -2.42
CA ILE A 36 7.80 0.77 -3.23
C ILE A 36 7.77 2.01 -2.34
N LEU A 37 8.44 3.07 -2.77
CA LEU A 37 8.42 4.38 -2.14
C LEU A 37 8.09 5.45 -3.19
N ILE A 38 7.40 6.50 -2.77
CA ILE A 38 7.12 7.67 -3.59
C ILE A 38 7.84 8.87 -2.97
N TRP A 39 8.61 9.62 -3.78
CA TRP A 39 9.40 10.73 -3.29
C TRP A 39 8.52 11.89 -2.84
N PRO A 40 8.65 12.39 -1.59
CA PRO A 40 7.75 13.39 -1.05
C PRO A 40 7.99 14.78 -1.66
N GLU A 41 6.92 15.40 -2.19
CA GLU A 41 7.02 16.74 -2.82
C GLU A 41 5.79 17.64 -2.63
N ARG A 42 4.60 17.09 -2.26
CA ARG A 42 3.36 17.86 -2.15
C ARG A 42 3.45 18.96 -1.08
N PRO A 43 3.28 20.27 -1.43
CA PRO A 43 3.44 21.36 -0.46
C PRO A 43 2.41 21.33 0.70
N GLY A 44 1.21 20.80 0.45
CA GLY A 44 0.15 20.70 1.45
C GLY A 44 0.45 19.68 2.55
N SER A 45 1.08 18.55 2.18
CA SER A 45 1.42 17.46 3.10
C SER A 45 2.82 17.64 3.71
N TRP A 46 3.77 18.16 2.94
CA TRP A 46 5.19 18.20 3.33
C TRP A 46 5.68 19.64 3.48
N ARG A 47 5.90 20.07 4.71
CA ARG A 47 6.39 21.43 5.03
C ARG A 47 7.82 21.66 4.51
N ASN A 48 8.19 22.91 4.26
CA ASN A 48 9.54 23.33 3.88
C ASN A 48 10.11 22.60 2.66
N GLY A 49 9.28 22.36 1.64
CA GLY A 49 9.69 21.63 0.44
C GLY A 49 10.06 20.18 0.72
N ALA A 50 9.41 19.56 1.68
CA ALA A 50 9.63 18.18 2.12
C ALA A 50 11.05 17.90 2.67
N ARG A 51 11.82 18.92 3.05
CA ARG A 51 13.24 18.77 3.42
C ARG A 51 13.47 17.74 4.53
N GLU A 52 12.70 17.77 5.59
CA GLU A 52 12.86 16.83 6.71
C GLU A 52 12.34 15.43 6.36
N ALA A 53 11.21 15.36 5.61
CA ALA A 53 10.70 14.10 5.08
C ALA A 53 11.73 13.42 4.17
N LYS A 54 12.35 14.15 3.25
CA LYS A 54 13.38 13.64 2.33
C LYS A 54 14.60 13.09 3.06
N LYS A 55 14.97 13.65 4.21
CA LYS A 55 16.03 13.09 5.07
C LYS A 55 15.59 11.74 5.67
N ALA A 56 14.38 11.68 6.24
CA ALA A 56 13.83 10.46 6.78
C ALA A 56 13.71 9.37 5.70
N PHE A 57 13.22 9.72 4.51
CA PHE A 57 13.16 8.82 3.36
C PHE A 57 14.56 8.29 2.96
N ALA A 58 15.60 9.16 2.99
CA ALA A 58 16.96 8.72 2.71
C ALA A 58 17.45 7.68 3.72
N ASP A 59 17.10 7.83 4.99
CA ASP A 59 17.47 6.86 6.03
C ASP A 59 16.69 5.54 5.90
N VAL A 60 15.39 5.62 5.55
CA VAL A 60 14.53 4.46 5.24
C VAL A 60 15.07 3.70 4.02
N ILE A 61 15.35 4.40 2.91
CA ILE A 61 15.91 3.81 1.69
C ILE A 61 17.22 3.08 2.00
N ARG A 62 18.11 3.72 2.77
CA ARG A 62 19.39 3.12 3.18
C ARG A 62 19.19 1.85 4.01
N ALA A 63 18.18 1.84 4.89
CA ALA A 63 17.88 0.68 5.71
C ALA A 63 17.34 -0.48 4.86
N ILE A 64 16.36 -0.23 3.99
CA ILE A 64 15.73 -1.22 3.12
C ILE A 64 16.73 -1.82 2.15
N ALA A 65 17.59 -1.00 1.51
CA ALA A 65 18.56 -1.45 0.53
C ALA A 65 19.63 -2.44 1.07
N LYS A 66 19.68 -2.66 2.38
CA LYS A 66 20.49 -3.71 3.01
C LYS A 66 19.88 -5.10 2.89
N SER A 67 18.58 -5.21 2.70
CA SER A 67 17.84 -6.49 2.74
C SER A 67 17.00 -6.76 1.50
N GLU A 68 16.59 -5.72 0.75
CA GLU A 68 15.68 -5.86 -0.39
C GLU A 68 15.76 -4.68 -1.37
N GLU A 69 15.21 -4.84 -2.57
CA GLU A 69 15.19 -3.79 -3.59
C GLU A 69 14.32 -2.59 -3.17
N VAL A 70 14.73 -1.39 -3.57
CA VAL A 70 13.94 -0.17 -3.42
C VAL A 70 13.46 0.31 -4.78
N TYR A 71 12.15 0.45 -4.93
CA TYR A 71 11.50 1.05 -6.10
C TYR A 71 11.05 2.46 -5.74
N LEU A 72 11.85 3.46 -6.11
CA LEU A 72 11.59 4.85 -5.76
C LEU A 72 10.94 5.59 -6.94
N ALA A 73 9.66 5.88 -6.82
CA ALA A 73 8.93 6.73 -7.75
C ALA A 73 9.20 8.21 -7.47
N ALA A 74 9.42 9.01 -8.50
CA ALA A 74 9.58 10.45 -8.39
C ALA A 74 8.91 11.13 -9.59
N SER A 75 8.34 12.33 -9.38
CA SER A 75 7.80 13.11 -10.50
C SER A 75 8.91 13.60 -11.43
N GLY A 76 8.54 14.03 -12.64
CA GLY A 76 9.51 14.64 -13.56
C GLY A 76 10.25 15.82 -12.96
N LYS A 77 9.68 16.53 -11.97
CA LYS A 77 10.31 17.67 -11.29
C LYS A 77 11.41 17.24 -10.31
N THR A 78 11.20 16.14 -9.61
CA THR A 78 12.07 15.68 -8.51
C THR A 78 12.92 14.48 -8.87
N PHE A 79 12.75 13.91 -10.06
CA PHE A 79 13.48 12.73 -10.53
C PHE A 79 15.00 12.87 -10.38
N SER A 80 15.58 13.98 -10.86
CA SER A 80 17.03 14.20 -10.77
C SER A 80 17.54 14.30 -9.32
N GLU A 81 16.72 14.83 -8.41
CA GLU A 81 17.04 14.85 -6.97
C GLU A 81 17.05 13.43 -6.38
N ALA A 82 15.99 12.66 -6.65
CA ALA A 82 15.85 11.28 -6.18
C ALA A 82 16.96 10.38 -6.76
N GLU A 83 17.28 10.52 -8.04
CA GLU A 83 18.35 9.77 -8.70
C GLU A 83 19.72 10.04 -8.08
N LYS A 84 20.06 11.32 -7.85
CA LYS A 84 21.32 11.70 -7.18
C LYS A 84 21.39 11.16 -5.74
N LEU A 85 20.24 11.10 -5.04
CA LEU A 85 20.21 10.48 -3.73
C LEU A 85 20.47 8.97 -3.84
N ALA A 86 19.75 8.27 -4.72
CA ALA A 86 19.92 6.84 -4.92
C ALA A 86 21.39 6.48 -5.25
N GLN A 87 22.04 7.22 -6.14
CA GLN A 87 23.45 7.05 -6.49
C GLN A 87 24.38 7.21 -5.25
N ARG A 88 24.10 8.17 -4.37
CA ARG A 88 24.86 8.37 -3.14
C ARG A 88 24.64 7.27 -2.10
N LEU A 89 23.45 6.69 -2.09
CA LEU A 89 23.06 5.62 -1.15
C LEU A 89 23.46 4.23 -1.66
N GLN A 90 23.70 4.08 -2.96
CA GLN A 90 24.18 2.83 -3.57
C GLN A 90 25.69 2.65 -3.26
N THR A 91 25.98 2.30 -2.02
CA THR A 91 27.32 2.03 -1.50
C THR A 91 27.51 0.51 -1.30
N ASP A 92 28.69 0.10 -0.86
CA ASP A 92 28.97 -1.32 -0.56
C ASP A 92 28.04 -1.90 0.53
N GLU A 93 27.41 -1.06 1.35
CA GLU A 93 26.43 -1.49 2.35
C GLU A 93 25.03 -1.69 1.76
N ALA A 94 24.72 -1.10 0.61
CA ALA A 94 23.48 -1.29 -0.11
C ALA A 94 23.56 -2.54 -0.98
N LEU A 95 23.24 -3.69 -0.41
CA LEU A 95 23.37 -5.00 -1.05
C LEU A 95 22.37 -5.20 -2.19
N TYR A 96 21.29 -4.40 -2.20
CA TYR A 96 20.21 -4.47 -3.19
C TYR A 96 20.08 -3.15 -3.95
N PRO A 97 19.58 -3.19 -5.20
CA PRO A 97 19.48 -2.00 -6.03
C PRO A 97 18.43 -1.00 -5.52
N ILE A 98 18.75 0.28 -5.66
CA ILE A 98 17.84 1.40 -5.49
C ILE A 98 17.47 1.89 -6.90
N ARG A 99 16.26 1.54 -7.36
CA ARG A 99 15.77 1.82 -8.71
C ARG A 99 14.88 3.05 -8.69
N VAL A 100 15.31 4.13 -9.31
CA VAL A 100 14.50 5.34 -9.46
C VAL A 100 13.77 5.31 -10.79
N PHE A 101 12.50 5.68 -10.79
CA PHE A 101 11.71 5.78 -11.99
C PHE A 101 10.74 6.97 -11.93
N THR A 102 10.36 7.47 -13.12
CA THR A 102 9.41 8.58 -13.20
C THR A 102 7.99 8.08 -13.07
N ALA A 103 7.25 8.65 -12.12
CA ALA A 103 5.80 8.52 -11.98
C ALA A 103 5.22 9.82 -11.45
N GLU A 104 4.08 10.22 -12.01
CA GLU A 104 3.32 11.35 -11.49
C GLU A 104 2.34 10.85 -10.44
N THR A 105 2.39 11.44 -9.25
CA THR A 105 1.49 11.17 -8.13
C THR A 105 0.95 12.48 -7.57
N ASP A 106 -0.11 12.42 -6.78
CA ASP A 106 -0.64 13.57 -6.07
C ASP A 106 0.02 13.70 -4.69
N ASP A 107 0.43 12.58 -4.06
CA ASP A 107 1.23 12.57 -2.82
C ASP A 107 2.12 11.31 -2.71
N ALA A 108 2.78 11.11 -1.56
CA ALA A 108 3.85 10.13 -1.36
C ALA A 108 3.44 8.89 -0.53
N TRP A 109 2.18 8.48 -0.61
CA TRP A 109 1.60 7.43 0.23
C TRP A 109 1.52 6.07 -0.48
N ALA A 110 2.70 5.49 -0.79
CA ALA A 110 2.84 4.26 -1.56
C ALA A 110 2.08 3.06 -0.96
N ARG A 111 1.89 3.01 0.35
CA ARG A 111 1.09 1.98 1.02
C ARG A 111 -0.34 1.96 0.51
N ASP A 112 -0.95 3.13 0.30
CA ASP A 112 -2.36 3.28 0.00
C ASP A 112 -2.67 3.34 -1.50
N VAL A 113 -1.75 3.91 -2.28
CA VAL A 113 -1.93 4.08 -3.73
C VAL A 113 -1.24 2.99 -4.55
N GLY A 114 -0.36 2.21 -3.95
CA GLY A 114 0.33 1.09 -4.59
C GLY A 114 -0.58 -0.12 -4.78
N PRO A 115 -0.19 -1.07 -5.65
CA PRO A 115 -0.94 -2.30 -5.79
C PRO A 115 -0.88 -3.12 -4.50
N THR A 116 -2.01 -3.69 -4.08
CA THR A 116 -1.98 -4.77 -3.10
C THR A 116 -1.51 -6.04 -3.80
N PHE A 117 -0.43 -6.63 -3.31
CA PHE A 117 0.10 -7.84 -3.91
C PHE A 117 -0.52 -9.10 -3.32
N VAL A 118 -0.78 -10.06 -4.20
CA VAL A 118 -1.26 -11.40 -3.88
C VAL A 118 -0.36 -12.43 -4.54
N THR A 119 -0.27 -13.63 -3.95
CA THR A 119 0.60 -14.71 -4.44
C THR A 119 -0.08 -16.07 -4.34
N ASP A 120 0.28 -16.98 -5.25
CA ASP A 120 -0.02 -18.42 -5.19
C ASP A 120 1.17 -19.23 -4.62
N GLY A 121 2.23 -18.53 -4.17
CA GLY A 121 3.49 -19.11 -3.71
C GLY A 121 4.55 -19.28 -4.81
N GLN A 122 4.21 -19.04 -6.07
CA GLN A 122 5.14 -19.10 -7.22
C GLN A 122 5.22 -17.75 -7.94
N GLU A 123 4.06 -17.15 -8.20
CA GLU A 123 3.93 -15.87 -8.87
C GLU A 123 3.31 -14.82 -7.93
N VAL A 124 3.61 -13.56 -8.25
CA VAL A 124 3.03 -12.39 -7.58
C VAL A 124 2.21 -11.61 -8.59
N ARG A 125 1.01 -11.20 -8.19
CA ARG A 125 0.12 -10.34 -8.98
C ARG A 125 -0.33 -9.14 -8.17
N GLY A 126 -0.65 -8.04 -8.85
CA GLY A 126 -1.18 -6.84 -8.22
C GLY A 126 -2.70 -6.82 -8.19
N ILE A 127 -3.27 -6.10 -7.26
CA ILE A 127 -4.69 -5.70 -7.26
C ILE A 127 -4.73 -4.18 -7.33
N ASN A 128 -5.53 -3.67 -8.26
CA ASN A 128 -5.82 -2.24 -8.39
C ASN A 128 -7.19 -1.94 -7.78
N TRP A 129 -7.19 -1.20 -6.68
CA TRP A 129 -8.39 -0.67 -6.03
C TRP A 129 -8.76 0.70 -6.59
N GLU A 130 -9.95 1.18 -6.30
CA GLU A 130 -10.26 2.61 -6.44
C GLU A 130 -9.66 3.37 -5.26
N PHE A 131 -8.86 4.40 -5.55
CA PHE A 131 -8.32 5.31 -4.53
C PHE A 131 -8.98 6.67 -4.67
N ASN A 132 -9.43 7.26 -3.56
CA ASN A 132 -10.17 8.51 -3.53
C ASN A 132 -9.71 9.50 -2.45
N ALA A 133 -8.42 9.51 -2.15
CA ALA A 133 -7.81 10.38 -1.13
C ALA A 133 -8.43 10.19 0.28
N TRP A 134 -8.73 8.95 0.66
CA TRP A 134 -9.27 8.53 1.96
C TRP A 134 -10.67 9.05 2.30
N GLY A 135 -11.48 9.39 1.32
CA GLY A 135 -12.86 9.80 1.61
C GLY A 135 -13.57 10.54 0.50
N GLY A 136 -12.89 10.74 -0.64
CA GLY A 136 -13.48 11.38 -1.82
C GLY A 136 -13.99 12.78 -1.53
N THR A 137 -15.24 13.04 -1.86
CA THR A 137 -15.89 14.35 -1.65
C THR A 137 -16.47 14.51 -0.23
N GLU A 138 -16.54 13.43 0.56
CA GLU A 138 -17.12 13.48 1.91
C GLU A 138 -16.09 14.02 2.92
N ASP A 139 -14.94 13.36 3.01
CA ASP A 139 -13.90 13.67 3.99
C ASP A 139 -12.47 13.44 3.45
N GLY A 140 -12.31 13.40 2.13
CA GLY A 140 -11.01 13.23 1.49
C GLY A 140 -10.00 14.33 1.85
N LEU A 141 -8.75 13.95 2.05
CA LEU A 141 -7.68 14.84 2.50
C LEU A 141 -7.22 15.83 1.42
N TYR A 142 -7.49 15.56 0.15
CA TYR A 142 -7.23 16.47 -0.96
C TYR A 142 -8.21 16.27 -2.12
N ALA A 143 -8.42 17.35 -2.90
CA ALA A 143 -9.48 17.43 -3.89
C ALA A 143 -9.14 16.83 -5.26
N SER A 144 -7.93 16.35 -5.48
CA SER A 144 -7.47 15.74 -6.73
C SER A 144 -6.58 14.54 -6.38
N TRP A 145 -6.95 13.36 -6.87
CA TRP A 145 -6.27 12.09 -6.60
C TRP A 145 -6.14 11.20 -7.84
N GLU A 146 -6.38 11.75 -9.03
CA GLU A 146 -6.41 10.96 -10.26
C GLU A 146 -5.05 10.37 -10.62
N LYS A 147 -3.95 11.03 -10.20
CA LYS A 147 -2.60 10.50 -10.43
C LYS A 147 -2.31 9.34 -9.49
N ASP A 148 -2.67 9.50 -8.22
CA ASP A 148 -2.56 8.46 -7.21
C ASP A 148 -3.39 7.23 -7.59
N ASN A 149 -4.65 7.42 -8.03
CA ASN A 149 -5.54 6.34 -8.47
C ASN A 149 -5.04 5.57 -9.70
N ARG A 150 -4.04 6.10 -10.43
CA ARG A 150 -3.40 5.43 -11.57
C ARG A 150 -2.08 4.75 -11.23
N PHE A 151 -1.59 4.93 -10.01
CA PHE A 151 -0.24 4.49 -9.67
C PHE A 151 -0.14 2.95 -9.63
N ALA A 152 -1.13 2.25 -9.05
CA ALA A 152 -1.11 0.79 -8.96
C ALA A 152 -1.02 0.09 -10.34
N PRO A 153 -1.92 0.35 -11.31
CA PRO A 153 -1.81 -0.26 -12.64
C PRO A 153 -0.53 0.18 -13.36
N PHE A 154 -0.13 1.45 -13.25
CA PHE A 154 1.12 1.94 -13.83
C PHE A 154 2.33 1.15 -13.32
N PHE A 155 2.43 0.91 -12.01
CA PHE A 155 3.53 0.15 -11.42
C PHE A 155 3.52 -1.30 -11.90
N CYS A 156 2.36 -1.95 -11.91
CA CYS A 156 2.22 -3.31 -12.40
C CYS A 156 2.66 -3.45 -13.87
N GLU A 157 2.20 -2.55 -14.73
CA GLU A 157 2.57 -2.53 -16.15
C GLU A 157 4.07 -2.30 -16.34
N LYS A 158 4.63 -1.34 -15.60
CA LYS A 158 6.05 -1.00 -15.66
C LYS A 158 6.97 -2.16 -15.25
N GLU A 159 6.63 -2.85 -14.16
CA GLU A 159 7.44 -3.94 -13.62
C GLU A 159 7.05 -5.33 -14.17
N GLY A 160 6.02 -5.38 -15.06
CA GLY A 160 5.61 -6.60 -15.74
C GLY A 160 4.75 -7.54 -14.89
N TYR A 161 4.06 -7.01 -13.88
CA TYR A 161 3.12 -7.79 -13.07
C TYR A 161 1.76 -7.90 -13.76
N THR A 162 1.22 -9.09 -13.87
CA THR A 162 -0.21 -9.32 -14.09
C THR A 162 -1.00 -8.76 -12.92
N TRP A 163 -2.18 -8.19 -13.16
CA TRP A 163 -2.98 -7.58 -12.10
C TRP A 163 -4.49 -7.76 -12.29
N TYR A 164 -5.23 -7.57 -11.21
CA TYR A 164 -6.68 -7.63 -11.13
C TYR A 164 -7.25 -6.22 -10.94
N ASP A 165 -8.30 -5.88 -11.68
CA ASP A 165 -9.00 -4.61 -11.51
C ASP A 165 -10.20 -4.80 -10.58
N ALA A 166 -10.09 -4.28 -9.37
CA ALA A 166 -11.13 -4.38 -8.34
C ALA A 166 -12.07 -3.17 -8.31
N ARG A 167 -11.82 -2.16 -9.16
CA ARG A 167 -12.66 -0.97 -9.20
C ARG A 167 -14.11 -1.28 -9.59
N PRO A 168 -15.08 -0.54 -9.10
CA PRO A 168 -14.97 0.70 -8.31
C PRO A 168 -14.89 0.48 -6.78
N PHE A 169 -14.41 -0.67 -6.28
CA PHE A 169 -14.31 -0.90 -4.85
C PHE A 169 -13.16 -0.08 -4.26
N VAL A 170 -13.49 0.85 -3.35
CA VAL A 170 -12.52 1.72 -2.68
C VAL A 170 -11.85 0.95 -1.54
N LEU A 171 -10.54 0.82 -1.61
CA LEU A 171 -9.71 0.24 -0.56
C LEU A 171 -8.29 0.82 -0.63
N GLU A 172 -7.72 1.11 0.51
CA GLU A 172 -6.32 1.50 0.65
C GLU A 172 -5.51 0.35 1.29
N GLY A 173 -4.21 0.26 0.96
CA GLY A 173 -3.34 -0.77 1.53
C GLY A 173 -3.23 -0.70 3.05
N GLY A 174 -3.30 0.51 3.64
CA GLY A 174 -3.29 0.71 5.08
C GLY A 174 -4.59 0.33 5.80
N SER A 175 -5.70 0.20 5.05
CA SER A 175 -7.00 -0.19 5.60
C SER A 175 -7.17 -1.69 5.82
N VAL A 176 -6.20 -2.52 5.40
CA VAL A 176 -6.23 -3.97 5.52
C VAL A 176 -4.89 -4.52 5.98
N HIS A 177 -4.92 -5.55 6.83
CA HIS A 177 -3.74 -6.30 7.25
C HIS A 177 -4.00 -7.80 7.18
N SER A 178 -3.05 -8.59 6.66
CA SER A 178 -3.18 -10.04 6.45
C SER A 178 -2.23 -10.82 7.35
N ASP A 179 -2.69 -11.98 7.84
CA ASP A 179 -1.81 -12.96 8.48
C ASP A 179 -1.15 -13.95 7.50
N GLY A 180 -1.42 -13.79 6.19
CA GLY A 180 -0.89 -14.67 5.17
C GLY A 180 -1.50 -16.09 5.16
N GLU A 181 -2.34 -16.45 6.11
CA GLU A 181 -2.96 -17.79 6.24
C GLU A 181 -4.49 -17.74 6.25
N GLY A 182 -5.05 -16.72 5.56
CA GLY A 182 -6.50 -16.62 5.31
C GLY A 182 -7.24 -15.75 6.32
N THR A 183 -6.58 -15.05 7.24
CA THR A 183 -7.22 -14.04 8.09
C THR A 183 -6.79 -12.66 7.68
N VAL A 184 -7.75 -11.77 7.44
CA VAL A 184 -7.50 -10.33 7.25
C VAL A 184 -8.19 -9.51 8.32
N MET A 185 -7.62 -8.36 8.63
CA MET A 185 -8.10 -7.42 9.64
C MET A 185 -8.39 -6.08 9.03
N VAL A 186 -9.50 -5.46 9.41
CA VAL A 186 -9.96 -4.15 8.96
C VAL A 186 -10.66 -3.42 10.10
N THR A 187 -10.92 -2.12 9.96
CA THR A 187 -11.75 -1.37 10.90
C THR A 187 -13.12 -1.03 10.31
N GLU A 188 -14.16 -1.03 11.16
CA GLU A 188 -15.52 -0.62 10.77
C GLU A 188 -15.56 0.88 10.45
N SER A 189 -14.90 1.69 11.27
CA SER A 189 -14.81 3.14 11.09
C SER A 189 -14.25 3.53 9.71
N CYS A 190 -13.30 2.77 9.17
CA CYS A 190 -12.77 3.01 7.84
C CYS A 190 -13.68 2.48 6.74
N LEU A 191 -13.87 1.16 6.66
CA LEU A 191 -14.51 0.54 5.48
C LEU A 191 -16.02 0.79 5.38
N LEU A 192 -16.69 1.09 6.51
CA LEU A 192 -18.11 1.43 6.53
C LEU A 192 -18.34 2.95 6.50
N SER A 193 -17.28 3.76 6.36
CA SER A 193 -17.44 5.21 6.23
C SER A 193 -18.13 5.58 4.92
N LYS A 194 -18.83 6.72 4.93
CA LYS A 194 -19.50 7.24 3.73
C LYS A 194 -18.54 7.58 2.59
N GLY A 195 -17.29 7.87 2.93
CA GLY A 195 -16.24 8.20 1.98
C GLY A 195 -15.60 6.99 1.30
N ARG A 196 -16.05 5.76 1.58
CA ARG A 196 -15.50 4.53 0.95
C ARG A 196 -16.51 3.87 0.03
N ASN A 197 -17.32 2.95 0.56
CA ASN A 197 -18.25 2.14 -0.22
C ASN A 197 -19.67 2.25 0.36
N PRO A 198 -20.32 3.44 0.34
CA PRO A 198 -21.56 3.69 1.05
C PRO A 198 -22.77 2.85 0.56
N ASP A 199 -22.69 2.35 -0.67
CA ASP A 199 -23.74 1.51 -1.26
C ASP A 199 -23.59 0.02 -0.94
N LEU A 200 -22.53 -0.38 -0.21
CA LEU A 200 -22.27 -1.77 0.16
C LEU A 200 -22.53 -2.02 1.65
N THR A 201 -23.12 -3.15 1.94
CA THR A 201 -23.25 -3.65 3.32
C THR A 201 -21.92 -4.22 3.83
N LYS A 202 -21.79 -4.38 5.14
CA LYS A 202 -20.64 -5.02 5.78
C LYS A 202 -20.39 -6.44 5.24
N GLU A 203 -21.47 -7.19 4.99
CA GLU A 203 -21.43 -8.54 4.43
C GLU A 203 -20.88 -8.52 3.00
N GLU A 204 -21.34 -7.60 2.15
CA GLU A 204 -20.85 -7.46 0.78
C GLU A 204 -19.37 -7.05 0.73
N ILE A 205 -18.95 -6.14 1.61
CA ILE A 205 -17.54 -5.77 1.75
C ILE A 205 -16.72 -6.98 2.22
N THR A 206 -17.21 -7.75 3.20
CA THR A 206 -16.56 -8.97 3.69
C THR A 206 -16.33 -9.97 2.56
N GLU A 207 -17.35 -10.22 1.73
CA GLU A 207 -17.22 -11.16 0.60
C GLU A 207 -16.25 -10.65 -0.48
N LYS A 208 -16.20 -9.32 -0.73
CA LYS A 208 -15.20 -8.74 -1.62
C LYS A 208 -13.77 -8.92 -1.08
N LEU A 209 -13.55 -8.65 0.21
CA LEU A 209 -12.24 -8.86 0.84
C LEU A 209 -11.79 -10.32 0.72
N LYS A 210 -12.68 -11.27 0.99
CA LYS A 210 -12.39 -12.70 0.81
C LYS A 210 -12.04 -13.05 -0.63
N ALA A 211 -12.81 -12.55 -1.58
CA ALA A 211 -12.64 -12.85 -2.99
C ALA A 211 -11.34 -12.31 -3.58
N TYR A 212 -10.95 -11.09 -3.20
CA TYR A 212 -9.75 -10.45 -3.72
C TYR A 212 -8.49 -10.81 -2.94
N LEU A 213 -8.58 -11.00 -1.63
CA LEU A 213 -7.42 -11.24 -0.77
C LEU A 213 -7.18 -12.72 -0.45
N GLY A 214 -8.05 -13.62 -0.94
CA GLY A 214 -7.97 -15.05 -0.62
C GLY A 214 -8.20 -15.33 0.86
N ALA A 215 -8.98 -14.49 1.54
CA ALA A 215 -9.24 -14.62 2.95
C ALA A 215 -10.43 -15.57 3.23
N GLU A 216 -10.31 -16.38 4.24
CA GLU A 216 -11.39 -17.20 4.80
C GLU A 216 -12.14 -16.43 5.90
N LYS A 217 -11.42 -15.59 6.64
CA LYS A 217 -11.92 -14.84 7.79
C LYS A 217 -11.55 -13.37 7.71
N VAL A 218 -12.53 -12.50 7.99
CA VAL A 218 -12.33 -11.05 8.14
C VAL A 218 -12.61 -10.67 9.60
N LEU A 219 -11.61 -10.11 10.26
CA LEU A 219 -11.73 -9.56 11.60
C LEU A 219 -12.04 -8.06 11.48
N TRP A 220 -13.17 -7.66 12.01
CA TRP A 220 -13.62 -6.30 12.06
C TRP A 220 -13.35 -5.70 13.44
N LEU A 221 -12.38 -4.76 13.52
CA LEU A 221 -12.21 -3.93 14.71
C LEU A 221 -13.22 -2.80 14.65
N PRO A 222 -13.94 -2.48 15.74
CA PRO A 222 -14.91 -1.37 15.72
C PRO A 222 -14.25 -0.02 15.41
N ARG A 223 -13.07 0.21 15.98
CA ARG A 223 -12.34 1.48 15.92
C ARG A 223 -10.84 1.26 15.72
N GLY A 224 -10.16 2.33 15.32
CA GLY A 224 -8.70 2.42 15.23
C GLY A 224 -8.12 3.50 16.15
N ILE A 225 -7.19 4.32 15.65
CA ILE A 225 -6.55 5.40 16.42
C ILE A 225 -7.44 6.65 16.41
N TYR A 226 -7.60 7.26 17.60
CA TYR A 226 -8.38 8.48 17.79
C TYR A 226 -7.89 9.61 16.86
N MET A 227 -8.82 10.23 16.14
CA MET A 227 -8.56 11.31 15.18
C MET A 227 -7.54 10.96 14.08
N ASP A 228 -7.43 9.71 13.70
CA ASP A 228 -6.68 9.35 12.51
C ASP A 228 -7.37 9.89 11.24
N GLU A 229 -6.61 10.64 10.44
CA GLU A 229 -7.10 11.34 9.24
C GLU A 229 -7.58 10.40 8.13
N THR A 230 -7.19 9.12 8.19
CA THR A 230 -7.58 8.09 7.21
C THR A 230 -8.85 7.33 7.59
N ASN A 231 -9.64 7.84 8.55
CA ASN A 231 -10.79 7.17 9.13
C ASN A 231 -10.43 5.90 9.91
N GLU A 232 -9.32 5.94 10.63
CA GLU A 232 -8.87 4.86 11.53
C GLU A 232 -8.43 3.61 10.75
N HIS A 233 -7.44 3.74 9.87
CA HIS A 233 -6.79 2.61 9.23
C HIS A 233 -6.32 1.56 10.23
N VAL A 234 -6.44 0.28 9.88
CA VAL A 234 -6.06 -0.82 10.78
C VAL A 234 -4.55 -0.88 11.04
N ASP A 235 -3.71 -0.52 10.07
CA ASP A 235 -2.25 -0.55 10.20
C ASP A 235 -1.70 0.45 11.23
N ASN A 236 -2.48 1.48 11.57
CA ASN A 236 -2.14 2.42 12.65
C ASN A 236 -2.41 1.87 14.05
N VAL A 237 -3.26 0.85 14.19
CA VAL A 237 -3.71 0.34 15.51
C VAL A 237 -3.31 -1.10 15.77
N CYS A 238 -3.28 -1.95 14.75
CA CYS A 238 -3.06 -3.38 14.93
C CYS A 238 -2.31 -3.99 13.75
N ALA A 239 -1.37 -4.89 14.03
CA ALA A 239 -0.63 -5.62 13.00
C ALA A 239 -0.43 -7.09 13.40
N PHE A 240 -0.46 -8.00 12.43
CA PHE A 240 -0.05 -9.38 12.64
C PHE A 240 1.47 -9.49 12.75
N LEU A 241 1.95 -10.19 13.76
CA LEU A 241 3.35 -10.58 13.90
C LEU A 241 3.61 -11.95 13.27
N LYS A 242 2.60 -12.79 13.26
CA LYS A 242 2.51 -14.11 12.63
C LYS A 242 1.04 -14.55 12.63
N PRO A 243 0.67 -15.67 12.01
CA PRO A 243 -0.68 -16.19 12.09
C PRO A 243 -1.16 -16.36 13.54
N GLY A 244 -2.32 -15.77 13.84
CA GLY A 244 -2.95 -15.84 15.15
C GLY A 244 -2.32 -14.98 16.25
N GLU A 245 -1.30 -14.16 15.97
CA GLU A 245 -0.66 -13.28 16.94
C GLU A 245 -0.57 -11.86 16.39
N VAL A 246 -1.00 -10.88 17.17
CA VAL A 246 -1.03 -9.46 16.80
C VAL A 246 -0.31 -8.60 17.84
N ILE A 247 0.18 -7.44 17.38
CA ILE A 247 0.53 -6.31 18.22
C ILE A 247 -0.58 -5.26 18.09
N LEU A 248 -1.00 -4.70 19.22
CA LEU A 248 -2.10 -3.74 19.28
C LEU A 248 -1.62 -2.48 20.00
N ALA A 249 -1.93 -1.31 19.45
CA ALA A 249 -1.77 -0.03 20.16
C ALA A 249 -2.79 0.04 21.27
N TRP A 250 -2.33 0.35 22.51
CA TRP A 250 -3.16 0.30 23.70
C TRP A 250 -2.80 1.44 24.68
N THR A 251 -3.77 1.94 25.42
CA THR A 251 -3.54 2.85 26.54
C THR A 251 -4.41 2.48 27.74
N ASP A 252 -3.80 2.50 28.94
CA ASP A 252 -4.51 2.37 30.23
C ASP A 252 -4.84 3.72 30.85
N ASN A 253 -4.42 4.83 30.23
CA ASN A 253 -4.70 6.17 30.72
C ASN A 253 -6.16 6.54 30.40
N ARG A 254 -7.01 6.58 31.43
CA ARG A 254 -8.44 6.89 31.32
C ARG A 254 -8.73 8.32 30.87
N GLU A 255 -7.76 9.22 30.98
CA GLU A 255 -7.87 10.62 30.52
C GLU A 255 -7.45 10.77 29.04
N ASP A 256 -6.86 9.74 28.44
CA ASP A 256 -6.49 9.73 27.05
C ASP A 256 -7.74 9.51 26.17
N PRO A 257 -7.99 10.34 25.15
CA PRO A 257 -9.10 10.14 24.22
C PRO A 257 -9.10 8.78 23.51
N GLN A 258 -7.93 8.13 23.38
CA GLN A 258 -7.82 6.77 22.84
C GLN A 258 -8.39 5.70 23.77
N TYR A 259 -8.41 5.93 25.09
CA TYR A 259 -8.81 4.91 26.08
C TYR A 259 -10.17 4.24 25.78
N PRO A 260 -11.26 4.98 25.45
CA PRO A 260 -12.55 4.34 25.15
C PRO A 260 -12.57 3.59 23.80
N LEU A 261 -11.54 3.74 22.97
CA LEU A 261 -11.40 3.05 21.67
C LEU A 261 -10.52 1.81 21.79
N SER A 262 -9.65 1.76 22.82
CA SER A 262 -8.80 0.61 23.16
C SER A 262 -9.58 -0.43 23.96
#